data_19e1f3a8ac4796b4228fd3181fb32228
#
_entry.id   19e1f3a8ac4796b4228fd3181fb32228
#
_cell.length_a   1.000
_cell.length_b   1.000
_cell.length_c   1.000
_cell.angle_alpha   90.00
_cell.angle_beta   90.00
_cell.angle_gamma   90.00
#
_symmetry.space_group_name_H-M   'P 1'
#
loop_
_entity.id
_entity.type
_entity.pdbx_description
1 polymer ?
#
loop_
_entity_poly.entity_id
_entity_poly.type
_entity_poly.pdbx_seq_one_letter_code
_entity_poly.pdbx_strand_id
1 'polypeptide(L)'
;MVFGWGKKKQVVEETSDELVVTTHKEITLQDIPDVLTDITNLRQKTLIAEVKSFQKRIQSDSKTLLSIADELGNDNLNTTDMDPHLEILVNRGKKEVISSIQNEFRIDSASIDSFEKVINFQKNASRGIKKVGDMLGKHSRVIHIFAKKYAKKLKDDLRILTDNLAEVNTLISNYDLNQELLSEIKHSLNDFADMKKDIEKQERRKSQLKNLVEDET
;
A
#
# COMPACT_ATOMS: atom_id res chain seq x y z
N MET A 1 62.88 -15.49 -35.19
CA MET A 1 61.40 -15.49 -35.15
C MET A 1 60.99 -16.37 -33.99
N VAL A 2 60.64 -15.74 -32.86
CA VAL A 2 60.12 -16.43 -31.66
C VAL A 2 58.87 -15.69 -31.23
N PHE A 3 57.74 -16.39 -31.34
CA PHE A 3 56.43 -15.90 -30.93
C PHE A 3 56.27 -15.97 -29.39
N GLY A 4 56.19 -14.82 -28.73
CA GLY A 4 55.88 -14.72 -27.31
C GLY A 4 54.38 -14.78 -27.07
N TRP A 5 53.90 -15.81 -26.38
CA TRP A 5 52.54 -15.90 -25.90
C TRP A 5 52.39 -15.17 -24.56
N GLY A 6 51.69 -14.04 -24.62
CA GLY A 6 51.28 -13.31 -23.43
C GLY A 6 50.19 -14.08 -22.68
N LYS A 7 50.47 -14.50 -21.44
CA LYS A 7 49.49 -15.01 -20.50
C LYS A 7 48.56 -13.89 -20.06
N LYS A 8 47.29 -13.95 -20.44
CA LYS A 8 46.21 -13.15 -19.81
C LYS A 8 46.06 -13.57 -18.36
N LYS A 9 46.35 -12.67 -17.42
CA LYS A 9 45.92 -12.81 -16.04
C LYS A 9 44.39 -12.75 -16.02
N GLN A 10 43.75 -13.85 -15.65
CA GLN A 10 42.36 -13.84 -15.19
C GLN A 10 42.35 -13.14 -13.83
N VAL A 11 41.71 -11.99 -13.79
CA VAL A 11 41.27 -11.38 -12.52
C VAL A 11 40.09 -12.22 -12.08
N VAL A 12 40.31 -13.04 -11.06
CA VAL A 12 39.22 -13.67 -10.32
C VAL A 12 38.63 -12.57 -9.46
N GLU A 13 37.46 -12.06 -9.84
CA GLU A 13 36.61 -11.32 -8.94
C GLU A 13 36.14 -12.32 -7.88
N GLU A 14 36.69 -12.19 -6.67
CA GLU A 14 36.13 -12.78 -5.47
C GLU A 14 34.82 -12.05 -5.18
N THR A 15 33.72 -12.58 -5.69
CA THR A 15 32.39 -12.28 -5.11
C THR A 15 32.37 -12.91 -3.73
N SER A 16 32.46 -12.07 -2.71
CA SER A 16 32.13 -12.43 -1.34
C SER A 16 30.66 -12.81 -1.26
N ASP A 17 30.34 -14.07 -1.52
CA ASP A 17 29.10 -14.67 -1.06
C ASP A 17 29.15 -14.65 0.46
N GLU A 18 28.58 -13.63 1.07
CA GLU A 18 28.15 -13.70 2.44
C GLU A 18 27.14 -14.86 2.53
N LEU A 19 27.66 -16.00 2.97
CA LEU A 19 26.85 -17.12 3.40
C LEU A 19 25.90 -16.60 4.49
N VAL A 20 24.69 -16.26 4.10
CA VAL A 20 23.60 -16.06 5.05
C VAL A 20 23.40 -17.40 5.75
N VAL A 21 24.05 -17.56 6.88
CA VAL A 21 23.83 -18.70 7.78
C VAL A 21 22.39 -18.57 8.29
N THR A 22 21.46 -19.17 7.56
CA THR A 22 20.10 -19.35 8.04
C THR A 22 20.17 -20.31 9.23
N THR A 23 20.22 -19.77 10.44
CA THR A 23 20.02 -20.55 11.65
C THR A 23 18.58 -21.04 11.63
N HIS A 24 18.36 -22.28 11.23
CA HIS A 24 17.06 -22.93 11.36
C HIS A 24 16.78 -23.12 12.85
N LYS A 25 15.93 -22.28 13.41
CA LYS A 25 15.42 -22.47 14.77
C LYS A 25 14.28 -23.48 14.68
N GLU A 26 14.44 -24.62 15.36
CA GLU A 26 13.33 -25.55 15.52
C GLU A 26 12.21 -24.88 16.31
N ILE A 27 11.00 -24.89 15.78
CA ILE A 27 9.82 -24.30 16.39
C ILE A 27 8.94 -25.46 16.86
N THR A 28 8.63 -25.48 18.16
CA THR A 28 7.68 -26.43 18.72
C THR A 28 6.24 -25.95 18.49
N LEU A 29 5.26 -26.85 18.58
CA LEU A 29 3.84 -26.47 18.47
C LEU A 29 3.42 -25.43 19.52
N GLN A 30 4.10 -25.40 20.67
CA GLN A 30 3.81 -24.45 21.75
C GLN A 30 4.31 -23.03 21.42
N ASP A 31 5.37 -22.90 20.61
CA ASP A 31 5.95 -21.62 20.22
C ASP A 31 5.17 -20.95 19.07
N ILE A 32 4.33 -21.69 18.33
CA ILE A 32 3.64 -21.18 17.13
C ILE A 32 2.77 -19.95 17.42
N PRO A 33 1.98 -19.86 18.49
CA PRO A 33 1.18 -18.66 18.78
C PRO A 33 2.03 -17.39 18.94
N ASP A 34 3.19 -17.49 19.58
CA ASP A 34 4.11 -16.36 19.75
C ASP A 34 4.72 -15.96 18.42
N VAL A 35 5.17 -16.94 17.63
CA VAL A 35 5.70 -16.70 16.27
C VAL A 35 4.65 -16.03 15.37
N LEU A 36 3.38 -16.46 15.40
CA LEU A 36 2.31 -15.84 14.64
C LEU A 36 2.05 -14.39 15.09
N THR A 37 2.19 -14.12 16.38
CA THR A 37 2.06 -12.76 16.93
C THR A 37 3.21 -11.87 16.44
N ASP A 38 4.43 -12.38 16.47
CA ASP A 38 5.61 -11.65 15.98
C ASP A 38 5.51 -11.36 14.48
N ILE A 39 5.07 -12.34 13.67
CA ILE A 39 4.84 -12.17 12.24
C ILE A 39 3.77 -11.09 12.00
N THR A 40 2.67 -11.11 12.75
CA THR A 40 1.60 -10.11 12.65
C THR A 40 2.14 -8.71 12.92
N ASN A 41 2.89 -8.55 14.01
CA ASN A 41 3.47 -7.27 14.40
C ASN A 41 4.50 -6.78 13.38
N LEU A 42 5.34 -7.67 12.85
CA LEU A 42 6.34 -7.32 11.84
C LEU A 42 5.65 -6.85 10.55
N ARG A 43 4.66 -7.60 10.06
CA ARG A 43 3.90 -7.25 8.84
C ARG A 43 3.17 -5.92 8.98
N GLN A 44 2.57 -5.65 10.14
CA GLN A 44 1.93 -4.36 10.40
C GLN A 44 2.94 -3.20 10.39
N LYS A 45 4.10 -3.38 11.02
CA LYS A 45 5.17 -2.37 11.00
C LYS A 45 5.70 -2.13 9.58
N THR A 46 5.87 -3.19 8.80
CA THR A 46 6.29 -3.12 7.39
C THR A 46 5.28 -2.35 6.56
N LEU A 47 3.99 -2.71 6.63
CA LEU A 47 2.92 -1.99 5.94
C LEU A 47 2.92 -0.50 6.27
N ILE A 48 3.01 -0.14 7.56
CA ILE A 48 3.06 1.25 8.01
C ILE A 48 4.27 1.98 7.41
N ALA A 49 5.44 1.35 7.38
CA ALA A 49 6.66 1.93 6.83
C ALA A 49 6.56 2.16 5.32
N GLU A 50 6.03 1.19 4.58
CA GLU A 50 5.82 1.28 3.13
C GLU A 50 4.79 2.36 2.79
N VAL A 51 3.64 2.37 3.47
CA VAL A 51 2.60 3.40 3.25
C VAL A 51 3.10 4.80 3.60
N LYS A 52 3.95 4.96 4.61
CA LYS A 52 4.64 6.26 4.88
C LYS A 52 5.48 6.73 3.70
N SER A 53 6.14 5.80 3.00
CA SER A 53 6.90 6.15 1.79
C SER A 53 5.98 6.68 0.68
N PHE A 54 4.87 5.99 0.44
CA PHE A 54 3.85 6.44 -0.52
C PHE A 54 3.17 7.74 -0.09
N GLN A 55 2.90 7.93 1.20
CA GLN A 55 2.37 9.20 1.71
C GLN A 55 3.27 10.39 1.32
N LYS A 56 4.58 10.25 1.49
CA LYS A 56 5.54 11.31 1.10
C LYS A 56 5.51 11.59 -0.40
N ARG A 57 5.42 10.55 -1.25
CA ARG A 57 5.30 10.70 -2.71
C ARG A 57 3.99 11.41 -3.06
N ILE A 58 2.86 10.94 -2.57
CA ILE A 58 1.54 11.53 -2.80
C ILE A 58 1.51 12.99 -2.33
N GLN A 59 2.14 13.32 -1.21
CA GLN A 59 2.27 14.72 -0.74
C GLN A 59 3.12 15.57 -1.68
N SER A 60 4.21 15.02 -2.23
CA SER A 60 5.04 15.72 -3.22
C SER A 60 4.27 15.98 -4.52
N ASP A 61 3.59 14.96 -5.03
CA ASP A 61 2.81 15.05 -6.27
C ASP A 61 1.61 15.99 -6.10
N SER A 62 0.98 15.98 -4.92
CA SER A 62 -0.08 16.93 -4.56
C SER A 62 0.40 18.39 -4.57
N LYS A 63 1.61 18.65 -4.12
CA LYS A 63 2.20 20.00 -4.20
C LYS A 63 2.41 20.45 -5.65
N THR A 64 2.79 19.52 -6.54
CA THR A 64 2.92 19.80 -7.97
C THR A 64 1.56 20.17 -8.57
N LEU A 65 0.49 19.41 -8.25
CA LEU A 65 -0.86 19.77 -8.67
C LEU A 65 -1.32 21.13 -8.14
N LEU A 66 -1.03 21.44 -6.89
CA LEU A 66 -1.33 22.76 -6.29
C LEU A 66 -0.61 23.88 -7.02
N SER A 67 0.66 23.69 -7.36
CA SER A 67 1.43 24.66 -8.17
C SER A 67 0.83 24.89 -9.55
N ILE A 68 0.39 23.81 -10.23
CA ILE A 68 -0.29 23.92 -11.53
C ILE A 68 -1.63 24.65 -11.38
N ALA A 69 -2.37 24.41 -10.29
CA ALA A 69 -3.62 25.12 -10.02
C ALA A 69 -3.38 26.61 -9.79
N ASP A 70 -2.31 26.98 -9.10
CA ASP A 70 -1.92 28.37 -8.88
C ASP A 70 -1.45 29.05 -10.18
N GLU A 71 -0.63 28.36 -11.00
CA GLU A 71 -0.27 28.83 -12.36
C GLU A 71 -1.53 29.07 -13.21
N LEU A 72 -2.45 28.11 -13.24
CA LEU A 72 -3.73 28.23 -13.95
C LEU A 72 -4.53 29.42 -13.39
N GLY A 73 -4.52 29.62 -12.06
CA GLY A 73 -5.19 30.73 -11.39
C GLY A 73 -4.76 32.10 -11.92
N ASN A 74 -3.46 32.27 -12.14
CA ASN A 74 -2.83 33.51 -12.59
C ASN A 74 -2.89 33.72 -14.10
N ASP A 75 -3.29 32.71 -14.88
CA ASP A 75 -3.35 32.78 -16.34
C ASP A 75 -4.69 33.33 -16.81
N ASN A 76 -4.68 34.39 -17.62
CA ASN A 76 -5.89 35.02 -18.16
C ASN A 76 -6.58 34.17 -19.23
N LEU A 77 -5.97 33.07 -19.71
CA LEU A 77 -6.48 32.17 -20.74
C LEU A 77 -6.92 32.89 -22.05
N ASN A 78 -6.37 34.09 -22.31
CA ASN A 78 -6.71 34.94 -23.46
C ASN A 78 -8.23 35.18 -23.61
N THR A 79 -8.93 35.38 -22.49
CA THR A 79 -10.40 35.56 -22.50
C THR A 79 -10.85 36.96 -22.91
N THR A 80 -9.94 37.93 -23.07
CA THR A 80 -10.22 39.36 -23.28
C THR A 80 -11.04 39.64 -24.54
N ASP A 81 -10.94 38.80 -25.58
CA ASP A 81 -11.64 38.97 -26.88
C ASP A 81 -12.78 37.95 -27.06
N MET A 82 -13.22 37.30 -26.01
CA MET A 82 -14.28 36.29 -26.04
C MET A 82 -15.66 36.92 -25.90
N ASP A 83 -16.67 36.17 -26.41
CA ASP A 83 -18.07 36.43 -26.08
C ASP A 83 -18.25 36.44 -24.53
N PRO A 84 -18.96 37.42 -23.94
CA PRO A 84 -19.12 37.57 -22.51
C PRO A 84 -19.69 36.31 -21.80
N HIS A 85 -20.60 35.58 -22.47
CA HIS A 85 -21.18 34.35 -21.91
C HIS A 85 -20.13 33.23 -21.86
N LEU A 86 -19.32 33.14 -22.91
CA LEU A 86 -18.23 32.16 -22.98
C LEU A 86 -17.14 32.46 -21.94
N GLU A 87 -16.78 33.74 -21.76
CA GLU A 87 -15.84 34.17 -20.74
C GLU A 87 -16.32 33.78 -19.33
N ILE A 88 -17.57 33.97 -18.99
CA ILE A 88 -18.16 33.56 -17.71
C ILE A 88 -18.04 32.07 -17.52
N LEU A 89 -18.34 31.26 -18.55
CA LEU A 89 -18.23 29.80 -18.47
C LEU A 89 -16.78 29.33 -18.27
N VAL A 90 -15.82 29.93 -18.97
CA VAL A 90 -14.38 29.63 -18.85
C VAL A 90 -13.89 29.98 -17.44
N ASN A 91 -14.19 31.18 -16.98
CA ASN A 91 -13.78 31.63 -15.65
C ASN A 91 -14.40 30.81 -14.51
N ARG A 92 -15.68 30.42 -14.64
CA ARG A 92 -16.33 29.52 -13.70
C ARG A 92 -15.69 28.14 -13.68
N GLY A 93 -15.47 27.52 -14.84
CA GLY A 93 -14.83 26.20 -14.96
C GLY A 93 -13.42 26.19 -14.39
N LYS A 94 -12.62 27.21 -14.72
CA LYS A 94 -11.30 27.45 -14.16
C LYS A 94 -11.34 27.51 -12.63
N LYS A 95 -12.22 28.35 -12.06
CA LYS A 95 -12.38 28.53 -10.61
C LYS A 95 -12.79 27.23 -9.90
N GLU A 96 -13.76 26.50 -10.46
CA GLU A 96 -14.25 25.25 -9.86
C GLU A 96 -13.12 24.17 -9.83
N VAL A 97 -12.33 24.05 -10.90
CA VAL A 97 -11.18 23.12 -10.96
C VAL A 97 -10.12 23.49 -9.94
N ILE A 98 -9.70 24.77 -9.88
CA ILE A 98 -8.71 25.26 -8.92
C ILE A 98 -9.18 25.01 -7.49
N SER A 99 -10.42 25.40 -7.16
CA SER A 99 -10.96 25.20 -5.81
C SER A 99 -11.04 23.72 -5.43
N SER A 100 -11.36 22.84 -6.36
CA SER A 100 -11.38 21.40 -6.11
C SER A 100 -9.98 20.88 -5.77
N ILE A 101 -8.95 21.26 -6.55
CA ILE A 101 -7.56 20.87 -6.29
C ILE A 101 -7.10 21.40 -4.94
N GLN A 102 -7.32 22.68 -4.66
CA GLN A 102 -6.90 23.32 -3.41
C GLN A 102 -7.58 22.75 -2.17
N ASN A 103 -8.84 22.35 -2.27
CA ASN A 103 -9.60 21.81 -1.14
C ASN A 103 -9.27 20.33 -0.86
N GLU A 104 -9.05 19.53 -1.91
CA GLU A 104 -8.88 18.09 -1.73
C GLU A 104 -7.41 17.67 -1.53
N PHE A 105 -6.45 18.48 -2.01
CA PHE A 105 -5.02 18.16 -1.89
C PHE A 105 -4.26 18.95 -0.81
N ARG A 106 -4.96 19.64 0.08
CA ARG A 106 -4.38 20.05 1.38
C ARG A 106 -4.28 18.84 2.30
N ILE A 107 -3.42 17.89 1.92
CA ILE A 107 -3.26 16.64 2.65
C ILE A 107 -2.57 16.95 3.98
N ASP A 108 -3.26 16.63 5.07
CA ASP A 108 -2.73 16.69 6.42
C ASP A 108 -1.44 15.87 6.52
N SER A 109 -0.40 16.47 7.08
CA SER A 109 0.89 15.82 7.33
C SER A 109 0.84 14.88 8.54
N ALA A 110 -0.35 14.42 8.94
CA ALA A 110 -0.53 13.53 10.08
C ALA A 110 0.33 12.27 9.92
N SER A 111 1.10 11.95 10.95
CA SER A 111 1.95 10.76 10.95
C SER A 111 1.10 9.50 10.91
N ILE A 112 1.39 8.61 9.96
CA ILE A 112 0.78 7.27 9.89
C ILE A 112 1.57 6.36 10.83
N ASP A 113 1.05 6.08 12.01
CA ASP A 113 1.69 5.26 13.05
C ASP A 113 0.88 4.02 13.43
N SER A 114 -0.34 3.87 12.87
CA SER A 114 -1.23 2.75 13.12
C SER A 114 -1.93 2.30 11.83
N PHE A 115 -2.45 1.07 11.84
CA PHE A 115 -3.22 0.53 10.71
C PHE A 115 -4.49 1.36 10.43
N GLU A 116 -5.16 1.84 11.47
CA GLU A 116 -6.31 2.73 11.32
C GLU A 116 -5.96 4.00 10.53
N LYS A 117 -4.81 4.60 10.84
CA LYS A 117 -4.32 5.79 10.12
C LYS A 117 -3.93 5.46 8.67
N VAL A 118 -3.44 4.25 8.38
CA VAL A 118 -3.24 3.77 7.00
C VAL A 118 -4.56 3.78 6.24
N ILE A 119 -5.61 3.19 6.81
CA ILE A 119 -6.93 3.12 6.17
C ILE A 119 -7.54 4.52 6.00
N ASN A 120 -7.42 5.39 7.00
CA ASN A 120 -7.92 6.76 6.91
C ASN A 120 -7.18 7.57 5.84
N PHE A 121 -5.86 7.42 5.75
CA PHE A 121 -5.07 8.05 4.69
C PHE A 121 -5.53 7.57 3.30
N GLN A 122 -5.65 6.26 3.10
CA GLN A 122 -6.11 5.66 1.84
C GLN A 122 -7.48 6.20 1.43
N LYS A 123 -8.47 6.21 2.36
CA LYS A 123 -9.82 6.72 2.11
C LYS A 123 -9.81 8.21 1.72
N ASN A 124 -9.04 9.03 2.43
CA ASN A 124 -8.97 10.46 2.17
C ASN A 124 -8.31 10.76 0.82
N ALA A 125 -7.18 10.10 0.53
CA ALA A 125 -6.49 10.24 -0.75
C ALA A 125 -7.39 9.78 -1.93
N SER A 126 -8.05 8.64 -1.79
CA SER A 126 -8.99 8.11 -2.80
C SER A 126 -10.13 9.08 -3.08
N ARG A 127 -10.74 9.64 -2.02
CA ARG A 127 -11.81 10.62 -2.15
C ARG A 127 -11.34 11.89 -2.85
N GLY A 128 -10.17 12.40 -2.48
CA GLY A 128 -9.60 13.61 -3.07
C GLY A 128 -9.31 13.44 -4.55
N ILE A 129 -8.61 12.36 -4.93
CA ILE A 129 -8.30 12.03 -6.33
C ILE A 129 -9.57 11.90 -7.16
N LYS A 130 -10.58 11.18 -6.64
CA LYS A 130 -11.87 11.02 -7.32
C LYS A 130 -12.56 12.36 -7.55
N LYS A 131 -12.68 13.20 -6.53
CA LYS A 131 -13.36 14.51 -6.64
C LYS A 131 -12.68 15.42 -7.65
N VAL A 132 -11.35 15.47 -7.66
CA VAL A 132 -10.60 16.27 -8.65
C VAL A 132 -10.76 15.68 -10.04
N GLY A 133 -10.72 14.36 -10.18
CA GLY A 133 -10.97 13.69 -11.45
C GLY A 133 -12.37 13.99 -12.02
N ASP A 134 -13.40 13.91 -11.18
CA ASP A 134 -14.79 14.23 -11.54
C ASP A 134 -14.91 15.71 -11.97
N MET A 135 -14.25 16.62 -11.25
CA MET A 135 -14.25 18.04 -11.57
C MET A 135 -13.54 18.35 -12.90
N LEU A 136 -12.38 17.73 -13.14
CA LEU A 136 -11.67 17.83 -14.42
C LEU A 136 -12.51 17.25 -15.55
N GLY A 137 -13.23 16.15 -15.34
CA GLY A 137 -14.18 15.57 -16.28
C GLY A 137 -15.34 16.52 -16.61
N LYS A 138 -15.95 17.11 -15.59
CA LYS A 138 -17.05 18.08 -15.73
C LYS A 138 -16.65 19.30 -16.56
N HIS A 139 -15.44 19.80 -16.37
CA HIS A 139 -14.93 20.98 -17.07
C HIS A 139 -13.96 20.65 -18.21
N SER A 140 -13.95 19.40 -18.69
CA SER A 140 -12.98 18.92 -19.68
C SER A 140 -12.95 19.81 -20.95
N ARG A 141 -14.10 20.23 -21.47
CA ARG A 141 -14.16 21.11 -22.66
C ARG A 141 -13.48 22.46 -22.42
N VAL A 142 -13.76 23.09 -21.27
CA VAL A 142 -13.13 24.37 -20.89
C VAL A 142 -11.61 24.21 -20.78
N ILE A 143 -11.16 23.21 -20.04
CA ILE A 143 -9.75 22.98 -19.80
C ILE A 143 -9.00 22.58 -21.07
N HIS A 144 -9.57 21.72 -21.93
CA HIS A 144 -8.92 21.30 -23.17
C HIS A 144 -8.87 22.38 -24.27
N ILE A 145 -9.86 23.26 -24.30
CA ILE A 145 -9.91 24.32 -25.34
C ILE A 145 -9.10 25.53 -24.89
N PHE A 146 -9.36 26.05 -23.69
CA PHE A 146 -8.83 27.35 -23.24
C PHE A 146 -7.59 27.23 -22.36
N ALA A 147 -7.39 26.08 -21.69
CA ALA A 147 -6.27 25.82 -20.78
C ALA A 147 -5.42 24.61 -21.21
N LYS A 148 -5.27 24.41 -22.53
CA LYS A 148 -4.66 23.22 -23.14
C LYS A 148 -3.29 22.87 -22.54
N LYS A 149 -2.45 23.85 -22.22
CA LYS A 149 -1.14 23.61 -21.61
C LYS A 149 -1.23 23.01 -20.22
N TYR A 150 -2.31 23.29 -19.47
CA TYR A 150 -2.58 22.74 -18.15
C TYR A 150 -3.29 21.39 -18.21
N ALA A 151 -4.16 21.17 -19.23
CA ALA A 151 -4.92 19.95 -19.38
C ALA A 151 -4.06 18.70 -19.31
N LYS A 152 -2.94 18.71 -20.04
CA LYS A 152 -2.00 17.58 -20.07
C LYS A 152 -1.30 17.41 -18.71
N LYS A 153 -0.75 18.47 -18.14
CA LYS A 153 -0.07 18.44 -16.85
C LYS A 153 -1.00 17.90 -15.75
N LEU A 154 -2.21 18.47 -15.62
CA LEU A 154 -3.20 18.05 -14.62
C LEU A 154 -3.58 16.57 -14.76
N LYS A 155 -3.76 16.11 -16.01
CA LYS A 155 -4.08 14.71 -16.29
C LYS A 155 -2.92 13.78 -15.91
N ASP A 156 -1.70 14.13 -16.32
CA ASP A 156 -0.51 13.31 -16.08
C ASP A 156 -0.20 13.21 -14.57
N ASP A 157 -0.28 14.31 -13.83
CA ASP A 157 -0.03 14.33 -12.39
C ASP A 157 -1.14 13.63 -11.61
N LEU A 158 -2.41 13.78 -12.02
CA LEU A 158 -3.50 13.03 -11.41
C LEU A 158 -3.36 11.52 -11.63
N ARG A 159 -2.83 11.10 -12.80
CA ARG A 159 -2.51 9.70 -13.06
C ARG A 159 -1.43 9.18 -12.13
N ILE A 160 -0.34 9.93 -11.96
CA ILE A 160 0.75 9.55 -11.02
C ILE A 160 0.21 9.37 -9.60
N LEU A 161 -0.64 10.27 -9.13
CA LEU A 161 -1.31 10.13 -7.83
C LEU A 161 -2.19 8.89 -7.75
N THR A 162 -2.93 8.60 -8.83
CA THR A 162 -3.79 7.40 -8.91
C THR A 162 -2.96 6.12 -8.87
N ASP A 163 -1.84 6.09 -9.60
CA ASP A 163 -0.92 4.95 -9.63
C ASP A 163 -0.28 4.72 -8.23
N ASN A 164 0.19 5.78 -7.58
CA ASN A 164 0.72 5.70 -6.21
C ASN A 164 -0.34 5.20 -5.20
N LEU A 165 -1.60 5.62 -5.35
CA LEU A 165 -2.68 5.14 -4.50
C LEU A 165 -3.04 3.68 -4.79
N ALA A 166 -2.95 3.22 -6.04
CA ALA A 166 -3.17 1.83 -6.41
C ALA A 166 -2.16 0.91 -5.71
N GLU A 167 -0.89 1.33 -5.62
CA GLU A 167 0.13 0.61 -4.85
C GLU A 167 -0.23 0.52 -3.36
N VAL A 168 -0.69 1.61 -2.75
CA VAL A 168 -1.18 1.60 -1.35
C VAL A 168 -2.33 0.61 -1.17
N ASN A 169 -3.29 0.58 -2.11
CA ASN A 169 -4.39 -0.38 -2.07
C ASN A 169 -3.90 -1.83 -2.16
N THR A 170 -2.92 -2.10 -3.02
CA THR A 170 -2.30 -3.42 -3.15
C THR A 170 -1.62 -3.86 -1.85
N LEU A 171 -0.88 -2.96 -1.19
CA LEU A 171 -0.25 -3.24 0.10
C LEU A 171 -1.28 -3.58 1.19
N ILE A 172 -2.38 -2.83 1.27
CA ILE A 172 -3.47 -3.07 2.22
C ILE A 172 -4.12 -4.43 1.93
N SER A 173 -4.46 -4.72 0.67
CA SER A 173 -5.09 -5.99 0.29
C SER A 173 -4.19 -7.19 0.61
N ASN A 174 -2.90 -7.09 0.34
CA ASN A 174 -1.93 -8.13 0.69
C ASN A 174 -1.81 -8.33 2.21
N TYR A 175 -1.89 -7.23 2.99
CA TYR A 175 -1.90 -7.32 4.44
C TYR A 175 -3.15 -8.03 4.95
N ASP A 176 -4.34 -7.69 4.44
CA ASP A 176 -5.61 -8.31 4.84
C ASP A 176 -5.62 -9.81 4.52
N LEU A 177 -5.21 -10.21 3.32
CA LEU A 177 -5.05 -11.63 2.95
C LEU A 177 -4.12 -12.38 3.90
N ASN A 178 -3.00 -11.76 4.29
CA ASN A 178 -2.10 -12.37 5.25
C ASN A 178 -2.72 -12.51 6.64
N GLN A 179 -3.55 -11.54 7.07
CA GLN A 179 -4.26 -11.63 8.36
C GLN A 179 -5.29 -12.77 8.35
N GLU A 180 -6.01 -12.96 7.24
CA GLU A 180 -6.92 -14.10 7.06
C GLU A 180 -6.18 -15.44 7.21
N LEU A 181 -5.06 -15.62 6.49
CA LEU A 181 -4.24 -16.83 6.58
C LEU A 181 -3.71 -17.09 8.01
N LEU A 182 -3.24 -16.04 8.70
CA LEU A 182 -2.79 -16.16 10.08
C LEU A 182 -3.94 -16.52 11.04
N SER A 183 -5.15 -16.04 10.77
CA SER A 183 -6.36 -16.39 11.52
C SER A 183 -6.75 -17.86 11.32
N GLU A 184 -6.70 -18.36 10.09
CA GLU A 184 -6.97 -19.78 9.75
C GLU A 184 -5.96 -20.70 10.45
N ILE A 185 -4.67 -20.35 10.46
CA ILE A 185 -3.64 -21.12 11.17
C ILE A 185 -3.95 -21.16 12.67
N LYS A 186 -4.30 -20.01 13.28
CA LYS A 186 -4.69 -19.97 14.71
C LYS A 186 -5.89 -20.85 15.02
N HIS A 187 -6.90 -20.84 14.15
CA HIS A 187 -8.08 -21.70 14.32
C HIS A 187 -7.70 -23.18 14.24
N SER A 188 -6.95 -23.58 13.24
CA SER A 188 -6.46 -24.95 13.09
C SER A 188 -5.62 -25.44 14.28
N LEU A 189 -4.81 -24.56 14.89
CA LEU A 189 -4.04 -24.87 16.09
C LEU A 189 -4.96 -25.12 17.31
N ASN A 190 -6.00 -24.33 17.47
CA ASN A 190 -6.98 -24.50 18.54
C ASN A 190 -7.72 -25.83 18.38
N ASP A 191 -8.18 -26.13 17.15
CA ASP A 191 -8.84 -27.40 16.83
C ASP A 191 -7.94 -28.61 17.13
N PHE A 192 -6.66 -28.50 16.76
CA PHE A 192 -5.67 -29.54 17.06
C PHE A 192 -5.47 -29.71 18.58
N ALA A 193 -5.39 -28.63 19.34
CA ALA A 193 -5.26 -28.68 20.78
C ALA A 193 -6.48 -29.34 21.47
N ASP A 194 -7.67 -29.06 20.96
CA ASP A 194 -8.92 -29.64 21.48
C ASP A 194 -9.04 -31.13 21.12
N MET A 195 -8.71 -31.51 19.88
CA MET A 195 -8.64 -32.94 19.49
C MET A 195 -7.64 -33.70 20.35
N LYS A 196 -6.48 -33.13 20.67
CA LYS A 196 -5.49 -33.78 21.55
C LYS A 196 -6.04 -34.03 22.95
N LYS A 197 -6.74 -33.06 23.53
CA LYS A 197 -7.40 -33.23 24.85
C LYS A 197 -8.46 -34.34 24.80
N ASP A 198 -9.22 -34.42 23.74
CA ASP A 198 -10.24 -35.45 23.57
C ASP A 198 -9.62 -36.86 23.45
N ILE A 199 -8.53 -37.00 22.71
CA ILE A 199 -7.77 -38.25 22.62
C ILE A 199 -7.28 -38.67 24.00
N GLU A 200 -6.62 -37.78 24.73
CA GLU A 200 -6.12 -38.05 26.09
C GLU A 200 -7.27 -38.50 27.03
N LYS A 201 -8.45 -37.87 26.94
CA LYS A 201 -9.64 -38.25 27.69
C LYS A 201 -10.12 -39.63 27.34
N GLN A 202 -10.14 -39.96 26.06
CA GLN A 202 -10.56 -41.29 25.58
C GLN A 202 -9.55 -42.38 26.01
N GLU A 203 -8.28 -42.10 25.98
CA GLU A 203 -7.24 -43.02 26.42
C GLU A 203 -7.34 -43.31 27.94
N ARG A 204 -7.58 -42.29 28.76
CA ARG A 204 -7.83 -42.45 30.20
C ARG A 204 -9.06 -43.29 30.43
N ARG A 205 -10.16 -43.06 29.73
CA ARG A 205 -11.38 -43.82 29.85
C ARG A 205 -11.19 -45.30 29.44
N LYS A 206 -10.44 -45.52 28.36
CA LYS A 206 -10.09 -46.87 27.89
C LYS A 206 -9.27 -47.61 28.95
N SER A 207 -8.28 -46.97 29.57
CA SER A 207 -7.46 -47.55 30.63
C SER A 207 -8.30 -47.90 31.87
N GLN A 208 -9.20 -47.02 32.30
CA GLN A 208 -10.13 -47.29 33.39
C GLN A 208 -11.02 -48.49 33.14
N LEU A 209 -11.60 -48.60 31.93
CA LEU A 209 -12.44 -49.76 31.56
C LEU A 209 -11.63 -51.05 31.51
N LYS A 210 -10.37 -51.01 31.04
CA LYS A 210 -9.51 -52.17 31.01
C LYS A 210 -9.21 -52.68 32.42
N ASN A 211 -8.90 -51.81 33.37
CA ASN A 211 -8.64 -52.18 34.77
C ASN A 211 -9.88 -52.79 35.43
N LEU A 212 -11.10 -52.24 35.15
CA LEU A 212 -12.34 -52.81 35.68
C LEU A 212 -12.62 -54.22 35.16
N VAL A 213 -12.29 -54.51 33.90
CA VAL A 213 -12.45 -55.87 33.32
C VAL A 213 -11.41 -56.83 33.89
N GLU A 214 -10.19 -56.40 34.20
CA GLU A 214 -9.14 -57.22 34.79
C GLU A 214 -9.41 -57.54 36.29
N ASP A 215 -10.10 -56.64 37.00
CA ASP A 215 -10.49 -56.86 38.42
C ASP A 215 -11.71 -57.79 38.57
N GLU A 216 -12.49 -58.05 37.55
CA GLU A 216 -13.65 -58.94 37.54
C GLU A 216 -13.33 -60.39 37.04
N THR A 217 -12.07 -60.67 36.63
CA THR A 217 -11.58 -61.97 36.17
C THR A 217 -10.63 -62.60 37.14
#